data_2bc39feeca966cc03f3323479a6b877f
#
_entry.id   2bc39feeca966cc03f3323479a6b877f
#
_cell.length_a   1.000
_cell.length_b   1.000
_cell.length_c   1.000
_cell.angle_alpha   90.00
_cell.angle_beta   90.00
_cell.angle_gamma   90.00
#
_symmetry.space_group_name_H-M   'P 1'
#
loop_
_entity.id
_entity.type
_entity.pdbx_description
1 polymer ?
#
loop_
_entity_poly.entity_id
_entity_poly.type
_entity_poly.pdbx_seq_one_letter_code
_entity_poly.pdbx_strand_id
1 'polypeptide(L)'
;MRATVVRYEIKPERADENQALIEAVFADLEERQPEGFTYKAFRLEDGVRFVHVVVEHDDVENRDSLADVPAFQAFVADIGDRCVAPPVPSGATVVGAYH
;
A
#
# COMPACT_ATOMS: atom_id res chain seq x y z
N MET A 1 -8.65 -5.07 -15.20
CA MET A 1 -7.89 -4.48 -14.08
C MET A 1 -7.69 -5.50 -12.97
N ARG A 2 -6.51 -5.51 -12.42
CA ARG A 2 -6.12 -6.45 -11.39
C ARG A 2 -5.85 -5.70 -10.10
N ALA A 3 -6.37 -6.21 -8.99
CA ALA A 3 -6.19 -5.55 -7.71
C ALA A 3 -5.49 -6.48 -6.71
N THR A 4 -4.75 -5.88 -5.79
CA THR A 4 -4.16 -6.57 -4.65
C THR A 4 -4.58 -5.82 -3.40
N VAL A 5 -5.13 -6.56 -2.43
CA VAL A 5 -5.54 -6.01 -1.14
C VAL A 5 -4.66 -6.63 -0.08
N VAL A 6 -4.01 -5.78 0.72
CA VAL A 6 -3.13 -6.24 1.80
C VAL A 6 -3.70 -5.73 3.11
N ARG A 7 -3.92 -6.65 4.06
CA ARG A 7 -4.42 -6.32 5.40
C ARG A 7 -3.39 -6.75 6.43
N TYR A 8 -3.22 -5.91 7.44
CA TYR A 8 -2.30 -6.26 8.52
C TYR A 8 -2.65 -5.45 9.78
N GLU A 9 -2.16 -5.94 10.90
CA GLU A 9 -2.30 -5.26 12.18
C GLU A 9 -0.92 -4.92 12.73
N ILE A 10 -0.76 -3.67 13.14
CA ILE A 10 0.51 -3.15 13.67
C ILE A 10 0.46 -3.16 15.20
N LYS A 11 1.61 -3.42 15.82
CA LYS A 11 1.76 -3.27 17.26
C LYS A 11 1.38 -1.84 17.66
N PRO A 12 0.53 -1.65 18.68
CA PRO A 12 0.00 -0.31 18.98
C PRO A 12 1.07 0.77 19.14
N GLU A 13 2.20 0.44 19.75
CA GLU A 13 3.30 1.40 19.98
C GLU A 13 4.03 1.78 18.70
N ARG A 14 3.77 1.07 17.59
CA ARG A 14 4.41 1.33 16.30
C ARG A 14 3.42 1.80 15.21
N ALA A 15 2.17 2.01 15.58
CA ALA A 15 1.14 2.37 14.60
C ALA A 15 1.40 3.75 13.95
N ASP A 16 1.81 4.73 14.73
CA ASP A 16 2.12 6.06 14.19
C ASP A 16 3.37 6.04 13.31
N GLU A 17 4.36 5.25 13.68
CA GLU A 17 5.54 5.03 12.83
C GLU A 17 5.13 4.43 11.48
N ASN A 18 4.24 3.45 11.50
CA ASN A 18 3.75 2.82 10.27
C ASN A 18 3.04 3.83 9.38
N GLN A 19 2.22 4.69 9.96
CA GLN A 19 1.55 5.74 9.20
C GLN A 19 2.55 6.72 8.59
N ALA A 20 3.58 7.12 9.33
CA ALA A 20 4.60 8.02 8.81
C ALA A 20 5.34 7.41 7.61
N LEU A 21 5.62 6.11 7.66
CA LEU A 21 6.27 5.42 6.54
C LEU A 21 5.35 5.36 5.31
N ILE A 22 4.04 5.18 5.52
CA ILE A 22 3.06 5.23 4.44
C ILE A 22 3.02 6.65 3.83
N GLU A 23 2.98 7.68 4.67
CA GLU A 23 2.96 9.06 4.20
C GLU A 23 4.19 9.38 3.36
N ALA A 24 5.37 8.83 3.73
CA ALA A 24 6.58 8.99 2.93
C ALA A 24 6.46 8.31 1.57
N VAL A 25 5.76 7.16 1.48
CA VAL A 25 5.50 6.51 0.20
C VAL A 25 4.68 7.43 -0.69
N PHE A 26 3.62 8.04 -0.16
CA PHE A 26 2.76 8.92 -0.97
C PHE A 26 3.48 10.20 -1.37
N ALA A 27 4.36 10.74 -0.53
CA ALA A 27 5.17 11.90 -0.91
C ALA A 27 6.10 11.55 -2.09
N ASP A 28 6.70 10.36 -2.08
CA ASP A 28 7.56 9.89 -3.16
C ASP A 28 6.75 9.67 -4.44
N LEU A 29 5.54 9.10 -4.32
CA LEU A 29 4.66 8.91 -5.48
C LEU A 29 4.25 10.25 -6.10
N GLU A 30 3.95 11.25 -5.27
CA GLU A 30 3.59 12.59 -5.73
C GLU A 30 4.72 13.23 -6.53
N GLU A 31 5.96 13.02 -6.09
CA GLU A 31 7.14 13.55 -6.76
C GLU A 31 7.44 12.83 -8.07
N ARG A 32 7.34 11.50 -8.07
CA ARG A 32 7.72 10.66 -9.23
C ARG A 32 6.62 10.52 -10.27
N GLN A 33 5.36 10.59 -9.84
CA GLN A 33 4.20 10.46 -10.71
C GLN A 33 4.23 9.19 -11.57
N PRO A 34 4.46 8.00 -10.98
CA PRO A 34 4.47 6.76 -11.75
C PRO A 34 3.08 6.48 -12.34
N GLU A 35 3.06 5.79 -13.47
CA GLU A 35 1.83 5.50 -14.21
C GLU A 35 1.52 4.02 -14.23
N GLY A 36 0.25 3.69 -14.44
CA GLY A 36 -0.18 2.33 -14.66
C GLY A 36 -0.80 1.65 -13.45
N PHE A 37 -0.91 2.33 -12.33
CA PHE A 37 -1.59 1.79 -11.17
C PHE A 37 -2.23 2.90 -10.33
N THR A 38 -3.18 2.48 -9.49
CA THR A 38 -3.78 3.33 -8.46
C THR A 38 -3.48 2.69 -7.11
N TYR A 39 -3.12 3.49 -6.13
CA TYR A 39 -2.78 2.98 -4.81
C TYR A 39 -3.48 3.81 -3.73
N LYS A 40 -4.09 3.12 -2.78
CA LYS A 40 -4.71 3.76 -1.61
C LYS A 40 -4.35 2.96 -0.37
N ALA A 41 -4.14 3.67 0.74
CA ALA A 41 -3.89 3.05 2.03
C ALA A 41 -4.87 3.61 3.05
N PHE A 42 -5.36 2.74 3.92
CA PHE A 42 -6.35 3.09 4.95
C PHE A 42 -5.84 2.68 6.31
N ARG A 43 -6.08 3.52 7.30
CA ARG A 43 -5.92 3.16 8.71
C ARG A 43 -7.32 3.05 9.29
N LEU A 44 -7.66 1.89 9.85
CA LEU A 44 -8.99 1.66 10.38
C LEU A 44 -9.19 2.41 11.70
N GLU A 45 -10.45 2.52 12.14
CA GLU A 45 -10.81 3.31 13.32
C GLU A 45 -10.18 2.80 14.61
N ASP A 46 -9.82 1.50 14.67
CA ASP A 46 -9.13 0.96 15.84
C ASP A 46 -7.69 1.47 15.99
N GLY A 47 -7.18 2.15 14.94
CA GLY A 47 -5.87 2.77 14.97
C GLY A 47 -4.69 1.83 14.75
N VAL A 48 -4.92 0.53 14.65
CA VAL A 48 -3.84 -0.46 14.52
C VAL A 48 -3.94 -1.32 13.27
N ARG A 49 -5.12 -1.41 12.64
CA ARG A 49 -5.28 -2.17 11.40
C ARG A 49 -5.18 -1.24 10.21
N PHE A 50 -4.49 -1.73 9.18
CA PHE A 50 -4.27 -1.00 7.95
C PHE A 50 -4.67 -1.86 6.76
N VAL A 51 -5.17 -1.21 5.71
CA VAL A 51 -5.54 -1.88 4.46
C VAL A 51 -4.92 -1.10 3.31
N HIS A 52 -4.22 -1.79 2.43
CA HIS A 52 -3.66 -1.20 1.22
C HIS A 52 -4.35 -1.81 0.01
N VAL A 53 -4.69 -1.00 -0.97
CA VAL A 53 -5.30 -1.46 -2.21
C VAL A 53 -4.49 -0.90 -3.38
N VAL A 54 -3.99 -1.80 -4.21
CA VAL A 54 -3.28 -1.45 -5.45
C VAL A 54 -4.10 -1.99 -6.61
N VAL A 55 -4.44 -1.13 -7.55
CA VAL A 55 -5.15 -1.52 -8.77
C VAL A 55 -4.22 -1.28 -9.96
N GLU A 56 -3.87 -2.35 -10.66
CA GLU A 56 -3.04 -2.27 -11.85
C GLU A 56 -3.93 -2.07 -13.08
N HIS A 57 -3.55 -1.11 -13.92
CA HIS A 57 -4.33 -0.75 -15.10
C HIS A 57 -3.83 -1.52 -16.31
N ASP A 58 -4.72 -2.26 -16.98
CA ASP A 58 -4.38 -3.13 -18.11
C ASP A 58 -4.09 -2.37 -19.40
N ASP A 59 -4.58 -1.14 -19.49
CA ASP A 59 -4.51 -0.31 -20.70
C ASP A 59 -3.21 0.51 -20.80
N VAL A 60 -2.28 0.32 -19.88
CA VAL A 60 -1.01 1.04 -19.87
C VAL A 60 0.13 0.09 -20.21
N GLU A 61 0.85 0.38 -21.30
CA GLU A 61 2.07 -0.36 -21.64
C GLU A 61 3.22 0.17 -20.75
N ASN A 62 4.12 -0.72 -20.40
CA ASN A 62 5.32 -0.36 -19.62
C ASN A 62 4.94 0.30 -18.28
N ARG A 63 4.00 -0.33 -17.55
CA ARG A 63 3.60 0.16 -16.25
C ARG A 63 4.77 0.25 -15.29
N ASP A 64 4.78 1.34 -14.53
CA ASP A 64 5.69 1.45 -13.40
C ASP A 64 5.24 0.49 -12.30
N SER A 65 6.18 0.08 -11.46
CA SER A 65 5.89 -0.81 -10.35
C SER A 65 6.04 -0.08 -9.02
N LEU A 66 5.06 -0.25 -8.14
CA LEU A 66 5.15 0.29 -6.79
C LEU A 66 6.38 -0.27 -6.06
N ALA A 67 6.76 -1.51 -6.36
CA ALA A 67 7.93 -2.14 -5.75
C ALA A 67 9.25 -1.42 -6.07
N ASP A 68 9.28 -0.63 -7.14
CA ASP A 68 10.48 0.12 -7.54
C ASP A 68 10.58 1.48 -6.86
N VAL A 69 9.57 1.89 -6.11
CA VAL A 69 9.57 3.18 -5.41
C VAL A 69 10.40 3.06 -4.13
N PRO A 70 11.48 3.85 -3.96
CA PRO A 70 12.38 3.69 -2.81
C PRO A 70 11.70 3.80 -1.45
N ALA A 71 10.76 4.74 -1.29
CA ALA A 71 10.03 4.88 -0.03
C ALA A 71 9.17 3.66 0.26
N PHE A 72 8.62 3.01 -0.77
CA PHE A 72 7.86 1.78 -0.60
C PHE A 72 8.78 0.64 -0.17
N GLN A 73 9.97 0.54 -0.76
CA GLN A 73 10.96 -0.45 -0.35
C GLN A 73 11.33 -0.28 1.15
N ALA A 74 11.51 0.97 1.59
CA ALA A 74 11.79 1.27 2.99
C ALA A 74 10.61 0.89 3.90
N PHE A 75 9.39 1.14 3.44
CA PHE A 75 8.18 0.77 4.18
C PHE A 75 8.10 -0.73 4.41
N VAL A 76 8.34 -1.55 3.38
CA VAL A 76 8.20 -3.00 3.49
C VAL A 76 9.40 -3.68 4.17
N ALA A 77 10.55 -3.01 4.24
CA ALA A 77 11.78 -3.62 4.77
C ALA A 77 11.62 -4.18 6.19
N ASP A 78 10.92 -3.45 7.06
CA ASP A 78 10.74 -3.84 8.46
C ASP A 78 9.28 -4.09 8.83
N ILE A 79 8.40 -4.27 7.86
CA ILE A 79 6.97 -4.38 8.15
C ILE A 79 6.66 -5.58 9.04
N GLY A 80 7.39 -6.69 8.87
CA GLY A 80 7.20 -7.87 9.70
C GLY A 80 7.45 -7.60 11.19
N ASP A 81 8.44 -6.76 11.49
CA ASP A 81 8.77 -6.41 12.88
C ASP A 81 7.74 -5.47 13.50
N ARG A 82 7.05 -4.67 12.68
CA ARG A 82 6.00 -3.77 13.17
C ARG A 82 4.67 -4.49 13.34
N CYS A 83 4.45 -5.59 12.62
CA CYS A 83 3.17 -6.30 12.63
C CYS A 83 3.02 -7.25 13.81
N VAL A 84 1.79 -7.39 14.28
CA VAL A 84 1.39 -8.42 15.24
C VAL A 84 1.52 -9.80 14.59
N ALA A 85 1.17 -9.88 13.29
CA ALA A 85 1.29 -11.08 12.47
C ALA A 85 1.65 -10.63 11.05
N PRO A 86 2.26 -11.52 10.23
CA PRO A 86 2.66 -11.12 8.88
C PRO A 86 1.49 -10.59 8.05
N PRO A 87 1.73 -9.60 7.17
CA PRO A 87 0.69 -9.12 6.27
C PRO A 87 0.17 -10.22 5.35
N VAL A 88 -1.12 -10.15 5.02
CA VAL A 88 -1.77 -11.13 4.16
C VAL A 88 -2.20 -10.45 2.86
N PRO A 89 -1.46 -10.65 1.76
CA PRO A 89 -1.89 -10.13 0.46
C PRO A 89 -2.95 -11.04 -0.14
N SER A 90 -3.93 -10.44 -0.81
CA SER A 90 -4.97 -11.16 -1.53
C SER A 90 -5.15 -10.54 -2.90
N GLY A 91 -5.15 -11.36 -3.95
CA GLY A 91 -5.55 -10.91 -5.27
C GLY A 91 -7.05 -10.65 -5.27
N ALA A 92 -7.48 -9.67 -6.05
CA ALA A 92 -8.88 -9.27 -6.12
C ALA A 92 -9.23 -8.81 -7.53
N THR A 93 -10.52 -8.89 -7.84
CA THR A 93 -11.07 -8.39 -9.10
C THR A 93 -11.90 -7.15 -8.80
N VAL A 94 -11.70 -6.09 -9.57
CA VAL A 94 -12.52 -4.89 -9.46
C VAL A 94 -13.91 -5.21 -10.01
N VAL A 95 -14.93 -5.16 -9.17
CA VAL A 95 -16.32 -5.42 -9.58
C VAL A 95 -17.12 -4.14 -9.81
N GLY A 96 -16.55 -2.99 -9.46
CA GLY A 96 -17.17 -1.70 -9.68
C GLY A 96 -16.26 -0.58 -9.21
N ALA A 97 -16.39 0.58 -9.84
CA ALA A 97 -15.67 1.79 -9.46
C ALA A 97 -16.53 3.01 -9.82
N TYR A 98 -16.51 3.99 -8.96
CA TYR A 98 -17.20 5.28 -9.19
C TYR A 98 -16.27 6.40 -8.77
N HIS A 99 -16.17 7.41 -9.60
CA HIS A 99 -15.26 8.54 -9.38
C HIS A 99 -15.99 9.87 -9.37
#